data_f00f7fae903808eaaedae05717509e49
#
_entry.id   f00f7fae903808eaaedae05717509e49
#
_cell.length_a   1.000
_cell.length_b   1.000
_cell.length_c   1.000
_cell.angle_alpha   90.00
_cell.angle_beta   90.00
_cell.angle_gamma   90.00
#
_symmetry.space_group_name_H-M   'P 1'
#
loop_
_entity.id
_entity.type
_entity.pdbx_description
1 polymer ?
#
loop_
_entity_poly.entity_id
_entity_poly.type
_entity_poly.pdbx_seq_one_letter_code
_entity_poly.pdbx_strand_id
1 'polypeptide(L)'
;MLSNAVVSHYYKRPNNWDINIVSKYNPQYTAGGDKGIIDGVKGEVNWRKGEWQGYQSQDFECIIDLKKEQAITTFSTSFLQDTRAWILMPTKVDYYTSSDNINFKLAGTVENAINANDFDIRIQNLTAKTDEIKTRYVKIKAYNFGVLPSWHQGAGGDAFIFIDEIAIK
;
A
#
# COMPACT_ATOMS: atom_id res chain seq x y z
N MET A 1 -31.81 -29.18 -16.28
CA MET A 1 -31.36 -27.91 -15.67
C MET A 1 -29.85 -27.82 -15.86
N LEU A 2 -29.37 -26.87 -16.64
CA LEU A 2 -27.91 -26.66 -16.79
C LEU A 2 -27.42 -25.89 -15.55
N SER A 3 -26.38 -26.37 -14.90
CA SER A 3 -25.75 -25.65 -13.79
C SER A 3 -25.06 -24.38 -14.32
N ASN A 4 -25.14 -23.28 -13.59
CA ASN A 4 -24.37 -22.07 -13.93
C ASN A 4 -22.88 -22.40 -13.91
N ALA A 5 -22.17 -22.00 -14.95
CA ALA A 5 -20.72 -22.14 -14.99
C ALA A 5 -20.09 -21.27 -13.89
N VAL A 6 -19.24 -21.87 -13.06
CA VAL A 6 -18.39 -21.14 -12.12
C VAL A 6 -17.13 -20.76 -12.90
N VAL A 7 -16.93 -19.46 -13.10
CA VAL A 7 -15.71 -18.93 -13.71
C VAL A 7 -14.75 -18.54 -12.60
N SER A 8 -13.59 -19.20 -12.52
CA SER A 8 -12.52 -18.82 -11.61
C SER A 8 -11.38 -18.16 -12.39
N HIS A 9 -10.98 -16.98 -11.96
CA HIS A 9 -9.85 -16.27 -12.54
C HIS A 9 -8.60 -16.56 -11.70
N TYR A 10 -7.56 -17.07 -12.35
CA TYR A 10 -6.26 -17.32 -11.72
C TYR A 10 -5.25 -16.31 -12.28
N TYR A 11 -4.61 -15.57 -11.40
CA TYR A 11 -3.54 -14.65 -11.74
C TYR A 11 -2.21 -15.26 -11.34
N LYS A 12 -1.23 -15.23 -12.26
CA LYS A 12 0.14 -15.58 -11.93
C LYS A 12 0.73 -14.41 -11.16
N ARG A 13 1.26 -14.65 -9.96
CA ARG A 13 1.99 -13.62 -9.20
C ARG A 13 3.11 -13.05 -10.07
N PRO A 14 3.28 -11.71 -10.11
CA PRO A 14 4.29 -11.06 -10.93
C PRO A 14 5.71 -11.32 -10.43
N ASN A 15 5.87 -11.77 -9.19
CA ASN A 15 7.15 -11.97 -8.53
C ASN A 15 7.10 -13.16 -7.56
N ASN A 16 8.29 -13.54 -7.01
CA ASN A 16 8.45 -14.56 -5.99
C ASN A 16 8.90 -13.96 -4.64
N TRP A 17 8.63 -12.68 -4.43
CA TRP A 17 9.06 -11.95 -3.25
C TRP A 17 8.39 -12.48 -1.97
N ASP A 18 9.05 -12.26 -0.85
CA ASP A 18 8.42 -12.37 0.46
C ASP A 18 8.22 -10.98 1.05
N ILE A 19 7.20 -10.86 1.87
CA ILE A 19 6.88 -9.63 2.59
C ILE A 19 6.71 -9.93 4.07
N ASN A 20 7.29 -9.08 4.90
CA ASN A 20 7.06 -9.01 6.33
C ASN A 20 6.39 -7.68 6.65
N ILE A 21 5.12 -7.72 7.02
CA ILE A 21 4.35 -6.53 7.41
C ILE A 21 4.58 -6.31 8.91
N VAL A 22 5.14 -5.16 9.27
CA VAL A 22 5.41 -4.76 10.64
C VAL A 22 4.14 -4.23 11.31
N SER A 23 3.33 -3.49 10.55
CA SER A 23 2.03 -2.97 10.98
C SER A 23 0.98 -4.06 11.01
N LYS A 24 -0.15 -3.80 11.67
CA LYS A 24 -1.25 -4.76 11.77
C LYS A 24 -2.48 -4.25 11.03
N TYR A 25 -2.82 -4.89 9.91
CA TYR A 25 -4.04 -4.53 9.19
C TYR A 25 -5.32 -4.94 9.92
N ASN A 26 -6.39 -4.22 9.65
CA ASN A 26 -7.71 -4.52 10.19
C ASN A 26 -8.22 -5.86 9.63
N PRO A 27 -8.76 -6.78 10.47
CA PRO A 27 -9.27 -8.07 10.02
C PRO A 27 -10.37 -8.02 8.95
N GLN A 28 -11.04 -6.90 8.80
CA GLN A 28 -12.05 -6.69 7.74
C GLN A 28 -11.44 -6.36 6.38
N TYR A 29 -10.20 -5.87 6.35
CA TYR A 29 -9.54 -5.36 5.14
C TYR A 29 -8.15 -5.98 5.00
N THR A 30 -8.11 -7.18 4.45
CA THR A 30 -6.92 -8.04 4.47
C THR A 30 -6.25 -8.19 3.11
N ALA A 31 -6.91 -7.81 2.00
CA ALA A 31 -6.47 -8.09 0.62
C ALA A 31 -6.05 -9.56 0.41
N GLY A 32 -6.71 -10.50 1.09
CA GLY A 32 -6.35 -11.91 1.02
C GLY A 32 -5.11 -12.33 1.82
N GLY A 33 -4.55 -11.45 2.66
CA GLY A 33 -3.39 -11.72 3.52
C GLY A 33 -2.13 -10.95 3.12
N ASP A 34 -1.02 -11.23 3.78
CA ASP A 34 0.21 -10.44 3.69
C ASP A 34 0.70 -10.24 2.25
N LYS A 35 0.58 -11.25 1.40
CA LYS A 35 1.04 -11.19 0.01
C LYS A 35 0.05 -10.50 -0.94
N GLY A 36 -1.15 -10.13 -0.47
CA GLY A 36 -2.15 -9.46 -1.30
C GLY A 36 -1.73 -8.09 -1.82
N ILE A 37 -0.76 -7.44 -1.16
CA ILE A 37 -0.24 -6.14 -1.61
C ILE A 37 1.02 -6.22 -2.48
N ILE A 38 1.41 -7.43 -2.92
CA ILE A 38 2.53 -7.69 -3.85
C ILE A 38 2.17 -8.77 -4.89
N ASP A 39 0.89 -9.03 -5.12
CA ASP A 39 0.43 -10.13 -5.98
C ASP A 39 0.05 -9.69 -7.40
N GLY A 40 0.07 -8.39 -7.67
CA GLY A 40 -0.27 -7.80 -8.96
C GLY A 40 -1.76 -7.56 -9.17
N VAL A 41 -2.60 -7.83 -8.17
CA VAL A 41 -4.03 -7.56 -8.21
C VAL A 41 -4.30 -6.15 -7.71
N LYS A 42 -4.91 -5.32 -8.53
CA LYS A 42 -5.23 -3.95 -8.16
C LYS A 42 -6.64 -3.83 -7.64
N GLY A 43 -6.78 -3.06 -6.57
CA GLY A 43 -8.06 -2.71 -6.03
C GLY A 43 -8.82 -1.71 -6.90
N GLU A 44 -10.13 -1.75 -6.78
CA GLU A 44 -11.04 -0.82 -7.43
C GLU A 44 -11.51 0.27 -6.44
N VAL A 45 -12.15 1.32 -6.97
CA VAL A 45 -12.78 2.38 -6.16
C VAL A 45 -13.86 1.84 -5.22
N ASN A 46 -14.48 0.71 -5.56
CA ASN A 46 -15.33 -0.03 -4.64
C ASN A 46 -14.48 -0.92 -3.73
N TRP A 47 -13.86 -0.31 -2.74
CA TRP A 47 -12.94 -0.95 -1.80
C TRP A 47 -13.56 -2.11 -0.98
N ARG A 48 -14.88 -2.27 -1.01
CA ARG A 48 -15.59 -3.37 -0.32
C ARG A 48 -15.47 -4.71 -1.03
N LYS A 49 -14.83 -4.76 -2.20
CA LYS A 49 -14.61 -6.00 -2.96
C LYS A 49 -13.48 -6.88 -2.39
N GLY A 50 -12.65 -6.35 -1.49
CA GLY A 50 -11.69 -7.14 -0.72
C GLY A 50 -10.24 -7.07 -1.18
N GLU A 51 -9.91 -6.25 -2.20
CA GLU A 51 -8.54 -6.13 -2.73
C GLU A 51 -7.66 -5.14 -1.92
N TRP A 52 -8.20 -4.52 -0.88
CA TRP A 52 -7.51 -3.51 -0.09
C TRP A 52 -7.10 -4.03 1.29
N GLN A 53 -5.87 -3.71 1.71
CA GLN A 53 -5.46 -3.80 3.12
C GLN A 53 -5.66 -2.47 3.82
N GLY A 54 -6.31 -2.49 4.99
CA GLY A 54 -6.63 -1.30 5.75
C GLY A 54 -5.90 -1.22 7.09
N TYR A 55 -5.27 -0.07 7.36
CA TYR A 55 -4.49 0.22 8.59
C TYR A 55 -5.07 1.46 9.27
N GLN A 56 -5.64 1.29 10.46
CA GLN A 56 -6.23 2.38 11.23
C GLN A 56 -5.34 2.80 12.39
N SER A 57 -5.26 4.09 12.67
CA SER A 57 -4.55 4.67 13.83
C SER A 57 -3.05 4.36 13.87
N GLN A 58 -2.45 3.95 12.77
CA GLN A 58 -1.05 3.57 12.71
C GLN A 58 -0.47 3.83 11.32
N ASP A 59 0.83 4.02 11.27
CA ASP A 59 1.58 4.01 10.02
C ASP A 59 1.56 2.61 9.40
N PHE A 60 1.67 2.54 8.09
CA PHE A 60 1.99 1.29 7.42
C PHE A 60 3.51 1.13 7.32
N GLU A 61 4.01 -0.05 7.70
CA GLU A 61 5.42 -0.40 7.50
C GLU A 61 5.54 -1.87 7.10
N CYS A 62 6.35 -2.12 6.06
CA CYS A 62 6.70 -3.47 5.64
C CYS A 62 8.14 -3.55 5.15
N ILE A 63 8.67 -4.79 5.10
CA ILE A 63 9.95 -5.13 4.47
C ILE A 63 9.68 -6.21 3.43
N ILE A 64 10.16 -5.96 2.20
CA ILE A 64 10.07 -6.90 1.08
C ILE A 64 11.45 -7.48 0.80
N ASP A 65 11.56 -8.82 0.78
CA ASP A 65 12.73 -9.56 0.30
C ASP A 65 12.54 -9.91 -1.18
N LEU A 66 13.30 -9.28 -2.05
CA LEU A 66 13.30 -9.51 -3.49
C LEU A 66 13.93 -10.88 -3.88
N LYS A 67 14.41 -11.64 -2.89
CA LYS A 67 15.10 -12.95 -3.00
C LYS A 67 16.52 -12.90 -3.56
N LYS A 68 16.81 -11.91 -4.34
CA LYS A 68 18.15 -11.64 -4.90
C LYS A 68 18.37 -10.14 -5.02
N GLU A 69 19.61 -9.73 -5.07
CA GLU A 69 19.95 -8.36 -5.40
C GLU A 69 19.49 -8.01 -6.82
N GLN A 70 18.86 -6.89 -6.97
CA GLN A 70 18.33 -6.37 -8.24
C GLN A 70 18.63 -4.89 -8.36
N ALA A 71 18.79 -4.42 -9.59
CA ALA A 71 18.90 -3.00 -9.92
C ALA A 71 17.47 -2.41 -9.96
N ILE A 72 17.21 -1.40 -9.14
CA ILE A 72 15.90 -0.78 -8.96
C ILE A 72 16.02 0.72 -9.25
N THR A 73 15.05 1.25 -9.99
CA THR A 73 14.93 2.68 -10.30
C THR A 73 13.59 3.28 -9.90
N THR A 74 12.62 2.44 -9.51
CA THR A 74 11.26 2.90 -9.23
C THR A 74 10.64 2.12 -8.10
N PHE A 75 10.09 2.85 -7.12
CA PHE A 75 9.30 2.33 -6.02
C PHE A 75 7.92 2.99 -6.09
N SER A 76 6.85 2.22 -6.01
CA SER A 76 5.48 2.74 -6.12
C SER A 76 4.55 1.96 -5.21
N THR A 77 3.72 2.67 -4.46
CA THR A 77 2.67 2.08 -3.63
C THR A 77 1.35 2.76 -3.97
N SER A 78 0.32 1.96 -4.18
CA SER A 78 -1.01 2.43 -4.55
C SER A 78 -1.89 2.56 -3.30
N PHE A 79 -2.57 3.70 -3.20
CA PHE A 79 -3.43 4.06 -2.07
C PHE A 79 -4.81 4.49 -2.56
N LEU A 80 -5.81 4.29 -1.70
CA LEU A 80 -7.17 4.76 -1.88
C LEU A 80 -7.45 5.96 -0.97
N GLN A 81 -8.15 6.97 -1.48
CA GLN A 81 -8.87 7.95 -0.68
C GLN A 81 -10.38 7.80 -0.89
N ASP A 82 -11.12 7.63 0.19
CA ASP A 82 -12.56 7.83 0.31
C ASP A 82 -12.81 8.55 1.64
N THR A 83 -12.73 9.87 1.59
CA THR A 83 -12.81 10.72 2.79
C THR A 83 -14.05 10.45 3.62
N ARG A 84 -15.20 10.19 2.97
CA ARG A 84 -16.46 9.86 3.71
C ARG A 84 -16.37 8.56 4.50
N ALA A 85 -15.52 7.65 4.08
CA ALA A 85 -15.29 6.36 4.72
C ALA A 85 -14.08 6.35 5.66
N TRP A 86 -13.55 7.53 6.03
CA TRP A 86 -12.39 7.71 6.91
C TRP A 86 -11.06 7.21 6.30
N ILE A 87 -11.07 6.92 5.00
CA ILE A 87 -9.90 6.45 4.26
C ILE A 87 -9.21 7.68 3.64
N LEU A 88 -8.02 7.99 4.12
CA LEU A 88 -7.24 9.14 3.66
C LEU A 88 -5.90 8.69 3.08
N MET A 89 -5.37 9.46 2.14
CA MET A 89 -4.00 9.25 1.68
C MET A 89 -3.03 9.36 2.86
N PRO A 90 -1.95 8.58 2.88
CA PRO A 90 -0.85 8.84 3.81
C PRO A 90 -0.32 10.25 3.56
N THR A 91 0.22 10.89 4.59
CA THR A 91 0.82 12.23 4.44
C THR A 91 2.05 12.20 3.55
N LYS A 92 2.81 11.11 3.63
CA LYS A 92 3.96 10.79 2.76
C LYS A 92 4.28 9.31 2.78
N VAL A 93 5.13 8.87 1.86
CA VAL A 93 5.73 7.53 1.83
C VAL A 93 7.24 7.66 1.73
N ASP A 94 7.95 6.96 2.61
CA ASP A 94 9.39 6.79 2.56
C ASP A 94 9.73 5.37 2.06
N TYR A 95 10.64 5.29 1.10
CA TYR A 95 11.20 4.06 0.56
C TYR A 95 12.65 3.92 0.97
N TYR A 96 13.01 2.78 1.53
CA TYR A 96 14.38 2.48 1.97
C TYR A 96 14.88 1.21 1.29
N THR A 97 16.19 1.12 1.13
CA THR A 97 16.87 -0.03 0.54
C THR A 97 17.92 -0.59 1.47
N SER A 98 18.16 -1.90 1.40
CA SER A 98 19.21 -2.59 2.15
C SER A 98 19.71 -3.83 1.41
N SER A 99 20.97 -4.17 1.57
CA SER A 99 21.56 -5.43 1.09
C SER A 99 21.54 -6.53 2.16
N ASP A 100 21.46 -6.16 3.45
CA ASP A 100 21.66 -7.06 4.59
C ASP A 100 20.43 -7.21 5.51
N ASN A 101 19.31 -6.50 5.19
CA ASN A 101 18.08 -6.44 6.00
C ASN A 101 18.27 -5.83 7.42
N ILE A 102 19.37 -5.13 7.64
CA ILE A 102 19.71 -4.49 8.93
C ILE A 102 19.93 -3.00 8.70
N ASN A 103 20.79 -2.65 7.77
CA ASN A 103 21.20 -1.28 7.49
C ASN A 103 20.37 -0.72 6.32
N PHE A 104 19.30 -0.02 6.62
CA PHE A 104 18.42 0.59 5.64
C PHE A 104 18.84 2.04 5.36
N LYS A 105 18.91 2.40 4.07
CA LYS A 105 19.18 3.76 3.59
C LYS A 105 17.94 4.30 2.89
N LEU A 106 17.59 5.55 3.15
CA LEU A 106 16.51 6.22 2.44
C LEU A 106 16.85 6.34 0.96
N ALA A 107 15.98 5.78 0.12
CA ALA A 107 16.07 5.83 -1.34
C ALA A 107 15.23 6.96 -1.92
N GLY A 108 14.08 7.26 -1.31
CA GLY A 108 13.22 8.34 -1.75
C GLY A 108 12.03 8.58 -0.81
N THR A 109 11.54 9.80 -0.84
CA THR A 109 10.31 10.25 -0.14
C THR A 109 9.33 10.80 -1.17
N VAL A 110 8.06 10.47 -1.01
CA VAL A 110 6.97 11.03 -1.82
C VAL A 110 5.94 11.64 -0.90
N GLU A 111 5.79 12.95 -0.97
CA GLU A 111 4.73 13.67 -0.26
C GLU A 111 3.39 13.49 -0.98
N ASN A 112 2.31 13.38 -0.22
CA ASN A 112 0.97 13.38 -0.79
C ASN A 112 0.56 14.81 -1.19
N ALA A 113 0.02 14.95 -2.40
CA ALA A 113 -0.51 16.22 -2.91
C ALA A 113 -2.06 16.27 -2.92
N ILE A 114 -2.74 15.18 -2.57
CA ILE A 114 -4.21 15.14 -2.56
C ILE A 114 -4.71 15.72 -1.25
N ASN A 115 -5.64 16.65 -1.36
CA ASN A 115 -6.23 17.28 -0.18
C ASN A 115 -7.15 16.30 0.56
N ALA A 116 -7.06 16.25 1.88
CA ALA A 116 -7.89 15.39 2.71
C ALA A 116 -9.39 15.73 2.62
N ASN A 117 -9.76 16.98 2.28
CA ASN A 117 -11.15 17.39 2.06
C ASN A 117 -11.64 17.23 0.61
N ASP A 118 -10.87 16.55 -0.24
CA ASP A 118 -11.35 16.10 -1.55
C ASP A 118 -12.25 14.86 -1.33
N PHE A 119 -13.53 15.00 -1.63
CA PHE A 119 -14.54 13.97 -1.41
C PHE A 119 -14.76 13.05 -2.62
N ASP A 120 -14.00 13.24 -3.71
CA ASP A 120 -13.97 12.27 -4.79
C ASP A 120 -13.18 11.04 -4.37
N ILE A 121 -13.69 9.86 -4.70
CA ILE A 121 -12.95 8.63 -4.45
C ILE A 121 -11.78 8.56 -5.44
N ARG A 122 -10.56 8.42 -4.93
CA ARG A 122 -9.35 8.42 -5.74
C ARG A 122 -8.43 7.25 -5.41
N ILE A 123 -7.85 6.68 -6.46
CA ILE A 123 -6.73 5.75 -6.35
C ILE A 123 -5.50 6.48 -6.85
N GLN A 124 -4.44 6.55 -6.05
CA GLN A 124 -3.22 7.26 -6.36
C GLN A 124 -1.99 6.42 -6.06
N ASN A 125 -1.09 6.36 -7.03
CA ASN A 125 0.24 5.81 -6.81
C ASN A 125 1.18 6.90 -6.28
N LEU A 126 1.77 6.68 -5.12
CA LEU A 126 2.87 7.50 -4.63
C LEU A 126 4.18 6.84 -5.09
N THR A 127 4.85 7.45 -6.05
CA THR A 127 5.97 6.84 -6.80
C THR A 127 7.23 7.64 -6.64
N ALA A 128 8.28 7.03 -6.08
CA ALA A 128 9.65 7.54 -6.10
C ALA A 128 10.41 6.98 -7.29
N LYS A 129 11.12 7.85 -8.01
CA LYS A 129 12.09 7.50 -9.05
C LYS A 129 13.47 7.90 -8.58
N THR A 130 14.45 7.01 -8.76
CA THR A 130 15.83 7.20 -8.32
C THR A 130 16.81 6.84 -9.44
N ASP A 131 18.07 7.18 -9.27
CA ASP A 131 19.12 6.51 -10.00
C ASP A 131 19.11 5.02 -9.65
N GLU A 132 19.75 4.19 -10.46
CA GLU A 132 19.80 2.75 -10.25
C GLU A 132 20.44 2.42 -8.88
N ILE A 133 19.68 1.71 -8.05
CA ILE A 133 20.12 1.21 -6.75
C ILE A 133 20.11 -0.31 -6.77
N LYS A 134 21.25 -0.95 -6.51
CA LYS A 134 21.34 -2.40 -6.31
C LYS A 134 20.95 -2.73 -4.89
N THR A 135 19.89 -3.53 -4.74
CA THR A 135 19.34 -3.88 -3.43
C THR A 135 18.64 -5.23 -3.44
N ARG A 136 18.55 -5.89 -2.29
CA ARG A 136 17.75 -7.09 -2.08
C ARG A 136 16.53 -6.81 -1.22
N TYR A 137 16.62 -5.89 -0.25
CA TYR A 137 15.54 -5.60 0.67
C TYR A 137 15.02 -4.18 0.46
N VAL A 138 13.71 -4.05 0.43
CA VAL A 138 13.02 -2.76 0.35
C VAL A 138 12.11 -2.62 1.55
N LYS A 139 12.30 -1.56 2.34
CA LYS A 139 11.39 -1.18 3.41
C LYS A 139 10.56 0.00 2.93
N ILE A 140 9.26 -0.06 3.23
CA ILE A 140 8.29 0.98 2.88
C ILE A 140 7.61 1.43 4.17
N LYS A 141 7.54 2.74 4.36
CA LYS A 141 6.79 3.35 5.45
C LYS A 141 5.87 4.43 4.90
N ALA A 142 4.55 4.23 5.06
CA ALA A 142 3.54 5.23 4.75
C ALA A 142 2.98 5.81 6.05
N TYR A 143 3.00 7.14 6.16
CA TYR A 143 2.63 7.84 7.39
C TYR A 143 1.14 8.14 7.40
N ASN A 144 0.44 7.64 8.40
CA ASN A 144 -0.99 7.83 8.56
C ASN A 144 -1.33 9.32 8.68
N PHE A 145 -2.50 9.70 8.17
CA PHE A 145 -3.01 11.06 8.33
C PHE A 145 -3.22 11.41 9.81
N GLY A 146 -3.55 10.41 10.64
CA GLY A 146 -3.81 10.56 12.06
C GLY A 146 -5.27 10.80 12.37
N VAL A 147 -5.54 11.76 13.27
CA VAL A 147 -6.89 12.08 13.72
C VAL A 147 -7.64 12.88 12.65
N LEU A 148 -8.88 12.49 12.41
CA LEU A 148 -9.79 13.16 11.48
C LEU A 148 -10.08 14.59 11.96
N PRO A 149 -9.92 15.61 11.09
CA PRO A 149 -10.04 17.01 11.46
C PRO A 149 -11.47 17.43 11.77
N SER A 150 -11.63 18.61 12.39
CA SER A 150 -12.92 19.13 12.89
C SER A 150 -14.00 19.31 11.83
N TRP A 151 -13.64 19.49 10.56
CA TRP A 151 -14.57 19.59 9.44
C TRP A 151 -15.11 18.24 8.96
N HIS A 152 -14.46 17.13 9.35
CA HIS A 152 -14.85 15.78 8.93
C HIS A 152 -16.05 15.29 9.77
N GLN A 153 -17.00 14.55 9.16
CA GLN A 153 -18.15 13.99 9.88
C GLN A 153 -17.78 13.04 11.03
N GLY A 154 -16.59 12.42 10.96
CA GLY A 154 -16.02 11.57 12.00
C GLY A 154 -14.93 12.26 12.82
N ALA A 155 -14.99 13.59 12.96
CA ALA A 155 -13.97 14.38 13.66
C ALA A 155 -13.58 13.77 15.01
N GLY A 156 -12.26 13.69 15.27
CA GLY A 156 -11.71 13.06 16.47
C GLY A 156 -11.53 11.54 16.38
N GLY A 157 -12.05 10.89 15.34
CA GLY A 157 -11.73 9.49 15.04
C GLY A 157 -10.42 9.36 14.28
N ASP A 158 -9.95 8.14 14.08
CA ASP A 158 -8.69 7.83 13.43
C ASP A 158 -8.86 7.47 11.97
N ALA A 159 -8.01 8.03 11.10
CA ALA A 159 -8.00 7.73 9.68
C ALA A 159 -7.45 6.32 9.39
N PHE A 160 -7.93 5.74 8.29
CA PHE A 160 -7.37 4.55 7.68
C PHE A 160 -6.38 4.91 6.56
N ILE A 161 -5.31 4.12 6.42
CA ILE A 161 -4.58 3.94 5.16
C ILE A 161 -5.12 2.69 4.48
N PHE A 162 -5.47 2.77 3.20
CA PHE A 162 -5.80 1.60 2.37
C PHE A 162 -4.76 1.44 1.27
N ILE A 163 -4.20 0.22 1.17
CA ILE A 163 -3.16 -0.17 0.22
C ILE A 163 -3.64 -1.39 -0.56
N ASP A 164 -3.42 -1.43 -1.87
CA ASP A 164 -3.70 -2.60 -2.72
C ASP A 164 -2.46 -3.22 -3.34
N GLU A 165 -1.49 -2.42 -3.81
CA GLU A 165 -0.36 -2.98 -4.55
C GLU A 165 0.93 -2.17 -4.35
N ILE A 166 2.05 -2.90 -4.23
CA ILE A 166 3.40 -2.36 -4.19
C ILE A 166 4.16 -2.85 -5.43
N ALA A 167 4.67 -1.93 -6.23
CA ALA A 167 5.48 -2.19 -7.41
C ALA A 167 6.92 -1.68 -7.23
N ILE A 168 7.89 -2.54 -7.54
CA ILE A 168 9.33 -2.24 -7.49
C ILE A 168 9.91 -2.61 -8.85
N LYS A 169 10.60 -1.66 -9.53
CA LYS A 169 11.15 -1.83 -10.88
C LYS A 169 12.55 -1.25 -11.01
#